data_ec84534acbfa0e315c72a62e828c6268
#
_entry.id   ec84534acbfa0e315c72a62e828c6268
#
_cell.length_a   1.000
_cell.length_b   1.000
_cell.length_c   1.000
_cell.angle_alpha   90.00
_cell.angle_beta   90.00
_cell.angle_gamma   90.00
#
_symmetry.space_group_name_H-M   'P 1'
#
loop_
_entity.id
_entity.type
_entity.pdbx_description
1 polymer ?
#
loop_
_entity_poly.entity_id
_entity_poly.type
_entity_poly.pdbx_seq_one_letter_code
_entity_poly.pdbx_strand_id
1 'polypeptide(L)'
;KDGRLILSSEVGVLDIPADEVVRKDRLRPGKMLLVDTVRGELVDDEKLKADYASRQPYGEWLDRNLVPLSSLKVPNKKVPSYTKDQLVQLQKAFGYRYEDVSTIILPMAKNGGEPAGAMGSDTPLAVLSHTRPNLSEYFKQMFAQVTNPPIDALREKIVTSTTVYVGAQGNLLEEDADNCKVLKIENPILTETDLLKIKAMDVPGFKVVTLSICYYKNTDLEKAIERLFVDVDRAYRDGANILILSDRDIDEYHVAIPSLLAVGAVSKYLVRTRKRTAMALILESGEPRLVHDFATLLGYGAAAINPYLAQETIGELISDGLLDKDYYAAVSDYNKAVLAGIVKIASKMGISTIQSYAGSQIFEALGISKEVIDKYFTNTVSRVGGITIQDIQNDLEARHQEAFDPLGLDINRELPSLGAHKFRGGPAAEQHLYNPQTIHLLQQACWTGNYDTFKQYTAAAANENGDAMHLRSLLDFNYPEQGVPLDEVESVDSIVKRFKTAAMSYGALSEEAHEC
;
A
#
# COMPACT_ATOMS: atom_id res chain seq x y z
N LYS A 1 -19.75 26.20 42.94
CA LYS A 1 -20.09 26.00 44.38
C LYS A 1 -20.98 24.77 44.60
N ASP A 2 -21.76 24.36 43.62
CA ASP A 2 -22.79 23.30 43.77
C ASP A 2 -22.27 21.88 43.51
N GLY A 3 -20.96 21.67 43.53
CA GLY A 3 -20.35 20.39 43.20
C GLY A 3 -20.44 20.01 41.71
N ARG A 4 -20.68 20.99 40.85
CA ARG A 4 -20.73 20.77 39.39
C ARG A 4 -19.37 20.96 38.77
N LEU A 5 -19.03 20.12 37.79
CA LEU A 5 -17.91 20.28 36.89
C LEU A 5 -18.45 20.51 35.48
N ILE A 6 -17.98 21.53 34.83
CA ILE A 6 -18.33 21.88 33.44
C ILE A 6 -17.08 21.76 32.58
N LEU A 7 -17.17 20.95 31.53
CA LEU A 7 -16.15 20.77 30.52
C LEU A 7 -16.70 21.21 29.16
N SER A 8 -16.02 22.11 28.51
CA SER A 8 -16.39 22.58 27.16
C SER A 8 -15.14 22.84 26.32
N SER A 9 -15.31 22.85 25.00
CA SER A 9 -14.23 23.17 24.04
C SER A 9 -13.81 24.64 24.11
N GLU A 10 -14.71 25.51 24.54
CA GLU A 10 -14.50 26.98 24.59
C GLU A 10 -15.00 27.57 25.90
N VAL A 11 -14.50 28.74 26.21
CA VAL A 11 -14.94 29.53 27.37
C VAL A 11 -16.21 30.30 27.00
N GLY A 12 -17.17 30.38 27.92
CA GLY A 12 -18.37 31.18 27.72
C GLY A 12 -19.55 30.43 27.09
N VAL A 13 -19.48 29.11 27.00
CA VAL A 13 -20.59 28.26 26.51
C VAL A 13 -21.83 28.36 27.44
N LEU A 14 -21.58 28.54 28.71
CA LEU A 14 -22.63 28.79 29.73
C LEU A 14 -22.33 30.10 30.46
N ASP A 15 -23.36 30.85 30.74
CA ASP A 15 -23.27 32.06 31.57
C ASP A 15 -23.28 31.66 33.04
N ILE A 16 -22.10 31.71 33.66
CA ILE A 16 -21.88 31.29 35.05
C ILE A 16 -21.33 32.49 35.81
N PRO A 17 -22.02 32.92 36.89
CA PRO A 17 -21.54 33.98 37.74
C PRO A 17 -20.14 33.70 38.29
N ALA A 18 -19.25 34.67 38.23
CA ALA A 18 -17.84 34.49 38.60
C ALA A 18 -17.64 34.06 40.06
N ASP A 19 -18.54 34.45 40.94
CA ASP A 19 -18.54 34.11 42.36
C ASP A 19 -18.99 32.65 42.65
N GLU A 20 -19.57 31.98 41.68
CA GLU A 20 -19.91 30.55 41.75
C GLU A 20 -18.75 29.66 41.30
N VAL A 21 -17.75 30.20 40.60
CA VAL A 21 -16.60 29.45 40.08
C VAL A 21 -15.57 29.27 41.20
N VAL A 22 -15.37 28.02 41.64
CA VAL A 22 -14.37 27.65 42.65
C VAL A 22 -12.98 27.46 42.00
N ARG A 23 -12.95 26.84 40.83
CA ARG A 23 -11.73 26.58 40.08
C ARG A 23 -11.97 26.69 38.57
N LYS A 24 -11.04 27.29 37.89
CA LYS A 24 -11.01 27.40 36.43
C LYS A 24 -9.65 26.89 35.95
N ASP A 25 -9.68 25.97 35.01
CA ASP A 25 -8.47 25.33 34.53
C ASP A 25 -8.61 24.96 33.05
N ARG A 26 -7.53 24.53 32.46
CA ARG A 26 -7.45 24.06 31.08
C ARG A 26 -6.84 22.67 31.06
N LEU A 27 -7.50 21.71 30.39
CA LEU A 27 -6.88 20.42 30.14
C LEU A 27 -5.73 20.59 29.15
N ARG A 28 -4.52 20.28 29.61
CA ARG A 28 -3.29 20.41 28.82
C ARG A 28 -2.99 19.12 28.06
N PRO A 29 -2.31 19.17 26.91
CA PRO A 29 -1.85 17.97 26.20
C PRO A 29 -1.08 17.03 27.14
N GLY A 30 -1.35 15.72 27.01
CA GLY A 30 -0.73 14.68 27.84
C GLY A 30 -1.23 14.60 29.28
N LYS A 31 -2.24 15.41 29.67
CA LYS A 31 -2.89 15.35 30.99
C LYS A 31 -4.26 14.67 30.87
N MET A 32 -4.60 13.90 31.89
CA MET A 32 -5.90 13.23 32.02
C MET A 32 -6.76 13.98 33.03
N LEU A 33 -8.06 13.98 32.80
CA LEU A 33 -9.07 14.49 33.74
C LEU A 33 -9.97 13.33 34.15
N LEU A 34 -9.90 12.92 35.39
CA LEU A 34 -10.82 11.94 35.99
C LEU A 34 -11.64 12.60 37.10
N VAL A 35 -12.94 12.47 36.98
CA VAL A 35 -13.90 12.89 38.02
C VAL A 35 -14.53 11.63 38.59
N ASP A 36 -14.26 11.36 39.88
CA ASP A 36 -14.93 10.28 40.61
C ASP A 36 -16.24 10.84 41.19
N THR A 37 -17.35 10.54 40.54
CA THR A 37 -18.67 11.01 40.96
C THR A 37 -19.20 10.31 42.21
N VAL A 38 -18.63 9.16 42.57
CA VAL A 38 -18.99 8.43 43.78
C VAL A 38 -18.33 9.06 45.01
N ARG A 39 -17.05 9.43 44.86
CA ARG A 39 -16.27 10.07 45.92
C ARG A 39 -16.41 11.60 45.92
N GLY A 40 -16.94 12.16 44.84
CA GLY A 40 -17.06 13.60 44.66
C GLY A 40 -15.71 14.33 44.54
N GLU A 41 -14.70 13.67 43.98
CA GLU A 41 -13.34 14.21 43.85
C GLU A 41 -12.83 14.30 42.41
N LEU A 42 -11.97 15.28 42.19
CA LEU A 42 -11.18 15.40 40.98
C LEU A 42 -9.83 14.72 41.23
N VAL A 43 -9.59 13.61 40.51
CA VAL A 43 -8.33 12.85 40.67
C VAL A 43 -7.21 13.53 39.91
N ASP A 44 -6.10 13.74 40.57
CA ASP A 44 -4.90 14.34 39.97
C ASP A 44 -4.29 13.44 38.91
N ASP A 45 -3.82 14.04 37.82
CA ASP A 45 -3.22 13.33 36.69
C ASP A 45 -2.02 12.46 37.08
N GLU A 46 -1.14 12.98 37.93
CA GLU A 46 0.07 12.26 38.32
C GLU A 46 -0.27 11.08 39.23
N LYS A 47 -1.22 11.27 40.14
CA LYS A 47 -1.76 10.18 40.97
C LYS A 47 -2.41 9.11 40.11
N LEU A 48 -3.26 9.52 39.17
CA LEU A 48 -3.94 8.59 38.26
C LEU A 48 -2.94 7.77 37.44
N LYS A 49 -1.93 8.40 36.87
CA LYS A 49 -0.86 7.72 36.12
C LYS A 49 -0.04 6.78 36.99
N ALA A 50 0.31 7.19 38.20
CA ALA A 50 1.01 6.34 39.15
C ALA A 50 0.19 5.13 39.57
N ASP A 51 -1.10 5.30 39.85
CA ASP A 51 -2.01 4.24 40.20
C ASP A 51 -2.13 3.20 39.07
N TYR A 52 -2.24 3.64 37.82
CA TYR A 52 -2.23 2.72 36.66
C TYR A 52 -0.90 2.05 36.45
N ALA A 53 0.20 2.78 36.48
CA ALA A 53 1.54 2.26 36.24
C ALA A 53 2.00 1.23 37.29
N SER A 54 1.44 1.31 38.52
CA SER A 54 1.80 0.41 39.62
C SER A 54 0.88 -0.80 39.79
N ARG A 55 -0.19 -0.92 38.98
CA ARG A 55 -1.15 -2.03 39.10
C ARG A 55 -0.53 -3.41 38.87
N GLN A 56 0.37 -3.48 37.90
CA GLN A 56 1.05 -4.70 37.50
C GLN A 56 2.54 -4.42 37.29
N PRO A 57 3.41 -5.41 37.35
CA PRO A 57 4.85 -5.25 37.09
C PRO A 57 5.12 -5.23 35.57
N TYR A 58 4.56 -4.28 34.85
CA TYR A 58 4.61 -4.19 33.38
C TYR A 58 6.03 -4.19 32.82
N GLY A 59 6.98 -3.54 33.51
CA GLY A 59 8.39 -3.56 33.11
C GLY A 59 8.98 -4.97 33.11
N GLU A 60 8.72 -5.73 34.18
CA GLU A 60 9.19 -7.13 34.28
C GLU A 60 8.51 -8.02 33.23
N TRP A 61 7.23 -7.78 32.92
CA TRP A 61 6.53 -8.53 31.88
C TRP A 61 7.16 -8.30 30.50
N LEU A 62 7.50 -7.06 30.17
CA LEU A 62 8.19 -6.72 28.92
C LEU A 62 9.60 -7.31 28.88
N ASP A 63 10.38 -7.17 29.96
CA ASP A 63 11.76 -7.67 30.02
C ASP A 63 11.83 -9.20 29.83
N ARG A 64 10.82 -9.93 30.32
CA ARG A 64 10.77 -11.39 30.23
C ARG A 64 10.19 -11.93 28.92
N ASN A 65 9.24 -11.22 28.32
CA ASN A 65 8.41 -11.78 27.25
C ASN A 65 8.65 -11.13 25.90
N LEU A 66 9.03 -9.85 25.85
CA LEU A 66 9.25 -9.15 24.59
C LEU A 66 10.57 -9.57 23.96
N VAL A 67 10.52 -10.07 22.73
CA VAL A 67 11.69 -10.55 21.99
C VAL A 67 12.03 -9.57 20.88
N PRO A 68 13.13 -8.79 20.97
CA PRO A 68 13.58 -7.99 19.84
C PRO A 68 14.15 -8.88 18.71
N LEU A 69 13.80 -8.59 17.46
CA LEU A 69 14.36 -9.31 16.29
C LEU A 69 15.90 -9.26 16.26
N SER A 70 16.49 -8.15 16.72
CA SER A 70 17.95 -7.98 16.81
C SER A 70 18.62 -8.95 17.76
N SER A 71 17.90 -9.49 18.77
CA SER A 71 18.43 -10.45 19.73
C SER A 71 18.48 -11.89 19.19
N LEU A 72 17.78 -12.18 18.10
CA LEU A 72 17.76 -13.51 17.51
C LEU A 72 19.09 -13.82 16.80
N LYS A 73 19.55 -15.05 16.95
CA LYS A 73 20.76 -15.53 16.29
C LYS A 73 20.53 -15.73 14.79
N VAL A 74 21.53 -15.39 14.01
CA VAL A 74 21.55 -15.70 12.57
C VAL A 74 21.80 -17.20 12.42
N PRO A 75 20.91 -17.96 11.77
CA PRO A 75 21.12 -19.38 11.56
C PRO A 75 22.21 -19.61 10.50
N ASN A 76 22.97 -20.68 10.66
CA ASN A 76 23.93 -21.10 9.63
C ASN A 76 23.19 -21.85 8.50
N LYS A 77 22.42 -21.13 7.72
CA LYS A 77 21.67 -21.64 6.56
C LYS A 77 22.06 -20.85 5.33
N LYS A 78 22.26 -21.55 4.22
CA LYS A 78 22.51 -20.91 2.94
C LYS A 78 21.20 -20.29 2.42
N VAL A 79 21.28 -19.03 2.02
CA VAL A 79 20.19 -18.36 1.30
C VAL A 79 20.11 -18.96 -0.12
N PRO A 80 18.92 -19.20 -0.67
CA PRO A 80 18.77 -19.56 -2.07
C PRO A 80 19.44 -18.49 -2.95
N SER A 81 20.19 -18.90 -3.93
CA SER A 81 20.80 -18.02 -4.93
C SER A 81 20.33 -18.41 -6.30
N TYR A 82 20.10 -17.45 -7.15
CA TYR A 82 19.61 -17.63 -8.51
C TYR A 82 20.72 -17.33 -9.52
N THR A 83 20.72 -18.06 -10.63
CA THR A 83 21.52 -17.66 -11.79
C THR A 83 20.87 -16.43 -12.44
N LYS A 84 21.60 -15.70 -13.28
CA LYS A 84 21.07 -14.55 -14.00
C LYS A 84 19.81 -14.90 -14.81
N ASP A 85 19.85 -16.02 -15.52
CA ASP A 85 18.69 -16.48 -16.30
C ASP A 85 17.48 -16.80 -15.43
N GLN A 86 17.70 -17.47 -14.28
CA GLN A 86 16.62 -17.73 -13.30
C GLN A 86 16.06 -16.44 -12.69
N LEU A 87 16.92 -15.47 -12.41
CA LEU A 87 16.49 -14.19 -11.86
C LEU A 87 15.59 -13.43 -12.83
N VAL A 88 16.00 -13.30 -14.10
CA VAL A 88 15.18 -12.67 -15.15
C VAL A 88 13.88 -13.42 -15.37
N GLN A 89 13.90 -14.75 -15.30
CA GLN A 89 12.70 -15.58 -15.40
C GLN A 89 11.71 -15.28 -14.26
N LEU A 90 12.20 -15.21 -13.02
CA LEU A 90 11.39 -14.84 -11.86
C LEU A 90 10.88 -13.40 -11.96
N GLN A 91 11.74 -12.46 -12.37
CA GLN A 91 11.34 -11.08 -12.58
C GLN A 91 10.19 -10.98 -13.60
N LYS A 92 10.26 -11.71 -14.73
CA LYS A 92 9.15 -11.78 -15.70
C LYS A 92 7.89 -12.38 -15.08
N ALA A 93 8.01 -13.47 -14.31
CA ALA A 93 6.88 -14.13 -13.66
C ALA A 93 6.14 -13.21 -12.67
N PHE A 94 6.87 -12.35 -11.97
CA PHE A 94 6.31 -11.34 -11.06
C PHE A 94 6.03 -9.99 -11.73
N GLY A 95 6.13 -9.91 -13.06
CA GLY A 95 5.77 -8.73 -13.84
C GLY A 95 6.70 -7.54 -13.66
N TYR A 96 8.00 -7.79 -13.40
CA TYR A 96 9.01 -6.73 -13.42
C TYR A 96 9.18 -6.19 -14.82
N ARG A 97 9.38 -4.90 -14.91
CA ARG A 97 9.69 -4.15 -16.12
C ARG A 97 11.09 -3.59 -16.01
N TYR A 98 11.72 -3.32 -17.13
CA TYR A 98 13.04 -2.69 -17.16
C TYR A 98 13.06 -1.37 -16.35
N GLU A 99 11.99 -0.59 -16.44
CA GLU A 99 11.85 0.68 -15.72
C GLU A 99 11.79 0.48 -14.20
N ASP A 100 11.15 -0.59 -13.71
CA ASP A 100 11.10 -0.89 -12.28
C ASP A 100 12.51 -1.07 -11.71
N VAL A 101 13.39 -1.73 -12.47
CA VAL A 101 14.77 -1.98 -12.06
C VAL A 101 15.64 -0.72 -12.21
N SER A 102 15.62 -0.11 -13.41
CA SER A 102 16.56 0.96 -13.76
C SER A 102 16.19 2.32 -13.18
N THR A 103 14.89 2.63 -13.03
CA THR A 103 14.41 3.95 -12.62
C THR A 103 13.87 4.00 -11.21
N ILE A 104 13.62 2.85 -10.57
CA ILE A 104 13.07 2.76 -9.20
C ILE A 104 14.03 2.04 -8.26
N ILE A 105 14.26 0.73 -8.45
CA ILE A 105 15.08 -0.09 -7.54
C ILE A 105 16.51 0.44 -7.47
N LEU A 106 17.16 0.67 -8.62
CA LEU A 106 18.52 1.17 -8.67
C LEU A 106 18.71 2.52 -7.95
N PRO A 107 17.92 3.58 -8.22
CA PRO A 107 18.04 4.84 -7.48
C PRO A 107 17.74 4.69 -5.98
N MET A 108 16.78 3.87 -5.59
CA MET A 108 16.45 3.63 -4.18
C MET A 108 17.61 2.95 -3.44
N ALA A 109 18.20 1.91 -4.04
CA ALA A 109 19.36 1.21 -3.50
C ALA A 109 20.62 2.10 -3.46
N LYS A 110 20.77 3.00 -4.42
CA LYS A 110 21.89 3.93 -4.50
C LYS A 110 21.80 5.05 -3.48
N ASN A 111 20.64 5.69 -3.35
CA ASN A 111 20.46 6.97 -2.67
C ASN A 111 19.69 6.87 -1.34
N GLY A 112 19.05 5.75 -1.04
CA GLY A 112 18.24 5.57 0.17
C GLY A 112 16.97 6.43 0.19
N GLY A 113 16.47 6.81 -0.97
CA GLY A 113 15.24 7.58 -1.15
C GLY A 113 14.57 7.26 -2.46
N GLU A 114 13.26 7.43 -2.52
CA GLU A 114 12.46 7.24 -3.74
C GLU A 114 12.88 8.27 -4.79
N PRO A 115 13.01 7.90 -6.08
CA PRO A 115 13.39 8.84 -7.12
C PRO A 115 12.30 9.91 -7.32
N ALA A 116 12.73 11.12 -7.65
CA ALA A 116 11.80 12.18 -8.04
C ALA A 116 11.15 11.85 -9.40
N GLY A 117 9.86 12.13 -9.51
CA GLY A 117 9.08 11.92 -10.72
C GLY A 117 8.12 13.07 -10.97
N ALA A 118 7.48 13.07 -12.13
CA ALA A 118 6.40 14.00 -12.45
C ALA A 118 5.16 13.68 -11.60
N MET A 119 4.39 14.71 -11.28
CA MET A 119 3.08 14.54 -10.64
C MET A 119 2.05 14.08 -11.68
N GLY A 120 1.10 13.26 -11.22
CA GLY A 120 0.04 12.73 -12.05
C GLY A 120 0.47 11.52 -12.89
N SER A 121 -0.51 10.90 -13.53
CA SER A 121 -0.33 9.79 -14.44
C SER A 121 -1.26 9.95 -15.63
N ASP A 122 -0.74 9.75 -16.82
CA ASP A 122 -1.47 9.80 -18.09
C ASP A 122 -1.61 8.43 -18.75
N THR A 123 -1.20 7.38 -18.05
CA THR A 123 -1.41 5.99 -18.44
C THR A 123 -2.82 5.52 -18.10
N PRO A 124 -3.35 4.48 -18.75
CA PRO A 124 -4.65 3.93 -18.42
C PRO A 124 -4.77 3.46 -16.98
N LEU A 125 -5.98 3.48 -16.44
CA LEU A 125 -6.29 2.74 -15.23
C LEU A 125 -5.99 1.25 -15.43
N ALA A 126 -5.60 0.54 -14.38
CA ALA A 126 -5.22 -0.87 -14.48
C ALA A 126 -6.25 -1.72 -15.23
N VAL A 127 -7.54 -1.54 -14.95
CA VAL A 127 -8.65 -2.25 -15.62
C VAL A 127 -8.79 -1.92 -17.11
N LEU A 128 -8.23 -0.81 -17.57
CA LEU A 128 -8.28 -0.36 -18.97
C LEU A 128 -6.93 -0.57 -19.69
N SER A 129 -5.91 -1.05 -18.99
CA SER A 129 -4.59 -1.31 -19.53
C SER A 129 -4.53 -2.68 -20.20
N HIS A 130 -3.81 -2.77 -21.33
CA HIS A 130 -3.52 -4.02 -22.01
C HIS A 130 -2.23 -4.72 -21.53
N THR A 131 -1.50 -4.08 -20.58
CA THR A 131 -0.17 -4.56 -20.15
C THR A 131 -0.22 -5.52 -18.98
N ARG A 132 -1.38 -6.01 -18.58
CA ARG A 132 -1.59 -6.90 -17.43
C ARG A 132 -0.90 -6.37 -16.15
N PRO A 133 -1.37 -5.26 -15.58
CA PRO A 133 -0.79 -4.69 -14.37
C PRO A 133 -0.86 -5.67 -13.19
N ASN A 134 -0.01 -5.47 -12.18
CA ASN A 134 -0.11 -6.23 -10.94
C ASN A 134 -1.40 -5.87 -10.18
N LEU A 135 -1.88 -6.78 -9.34
CA LEU A 135 -3.14 -6.58 -8.62
C LEU A 135 -3.12 -5.32 -7.74
N SER A 136 -1.97 -4.95 -7.18
CA SER A 136 -1.80 -3.72 -6.40
C SER A 136 -2.14 -2.45 -7.19
N GLU A 137 -1.94 -2.45 -8.50
CA GLU A 137 -2.21 -1.29 -9.36
C GLU A 137 -3.71 -0.98 -9.52
N TYR A 138 -4.60 -1.95 -9.21
CA TYR A 138 -6.05 -1.74 -9.15
C TYR A 138 -6.50 -1.02 -7.87
N PHE A 139 -5.62 -0.89 -6.89
CA PHE A 139 -5.91 -0.21 -5.63
C PHE A 139 -5.31 1.19 -5.65
N LYS A 140 -6.13 2.17 -5.32
CA LYS A 140 -5.70 3.57 -5.25
C LYS A 140 -5.95 4.11 -3.85
N GLN A 141 -5.01 4.90 -3.34
CA GLN A 141 -5.19 5.59 -2.07
C GLN A 141 -6.35 6.58 -2.19
N MET A 142 -7.27 6.53 -1.23
CA MET A 142 -8.37 7.48 -1.16
C MET A 142 -7.87 8.87 -0.79
N PHE A 143 -8.65 9.90 -1.13
CA PHE A 143 -8.36 11.26 -0.73
C PHE A 143 -8.24 11.38 0.80
N ALA A 144 -7.18 12.04 1.26
CA ALA A 144 -6.91 12.21 2.69
C ALA A 144 -7.84 13.29 3.29
N GLN A 145 -9.04 12.88 3.66
CA GLN A 145 -10.01 13.70 4.37
C GLN A 145 -10.25 13.09 5.74
N VAL A 146 -9.33 13.36 6.65
CA VAL A 146 -9.21 12.64 7.92
C VAL A 146 -9.75 13.45 9.10
N THR A 147 -10.25 12.75 10.12
CA THR A 147 -10.63 13.33 11.42
C THR A 147 -9.40 13.84 12.17
N ASN A 148 -8.30 13.07 12.15
CA ASN A 148 -7.03 13.51 12.69
C ASN A 148 -6.28 14.35 11.64
N PRO A 149 -5.64 15.47 12.03
CA PRO A 149 -4.89 16.28 11.09
C PRO A 149 -3.71 15.49 10.53
N PRO A 150 -3.30 15.74 9.26
CA PRO A 150 -2.09 15.18 8.70
C PRO A 150 -0.86 15.56 9.53
N ILE A 151 0.12 14.67 9.59
CA ILE A 151 1.39 14.92 10.24
C ILE A 151 2.30 15.65 9.24
N ASP A 152 2.87 16.78 9.66
CA ASP A 152 3.78 17.55 8.80
C ASP A 152 5.14 16.86 8.62
N ALA A 153 5.86 17.22 7.54
CA ALA A 153 7.11 16.59 7.15
C ALA A 153 8.26 16.75 8.18
N LEU A 154 8.19 17.74 9.08
CA LEU A 154 9.19 17.92 10.14
C LEU A 154 8.93 16.96 11.31
N ARG A 155 7.66 16.78 11.67
CA ARG A 155 7.25 15.93 12.79
C ARG A 155 7.13 14.45 12.44
N GLU A 156 6.93 14.08 11.17
CA GLU A 156 6.74 12.67 10.78
C GLU A 156 7.85 11.74 11.30
N LYS A 157 9.10 12.21 11.34
CA LYS A 157 10.24 11.44 11.85
C LYS A 157 10.24 11.27 13.37
N ILE A 158 9.57 12.15 14.10
CA ILE A 158 9.55 12.16 15.56
C ILE A 158 8.35 11.37 16.10
N VAL A 159 7.18 11.53 15.46
CA VAL A 159 5.93 11.00 15.99
C VAL A 159 5.50 9.67 15.35
N THR A 160 6.10 9.30 14.20
CA THR A 160 5.70 8.07 13.51
C THR A 160 6.54 6.89 13.99
N SER A 161 5.87 5.84 14.46
CA SER A 161 6.48 4.56 14.80
C SER A 161 6.27 3.54 13.69
N THR A 162 7.37 2.97 13.21
CA THR A 162 7.40 1.88 12.23
C THR A 162 7.49 0.50 12.86
N THR A 163 7.59 0.45 14.18
CA THR A 163 7.68 -0.80 14.93
C THR A 163 6.40 -1.60 14.82
N VAL A 164 6.54 -2.89 14.56
CA VAL A 164 5.47 -3.88 14.56
C VAL A 164 5.74 -4.97 15.58
N TYR A 165 4.67 -5.52 16.15
CA TYR A 165 4.72 -6.63 17.09
C TYR A 165 4.06 -7.85 16.47
N VAL A 166 4.82 -8.95 16.39
CA VAL A 166 4.45 -10.14 15.62
C VAL A 166 4.34 -11.34 16.55
N GLY A 167 3.21 -12.04 16.45
CA GLY A 167 2.90 -13.20 17.30
C GLY A 167 1.43 -13.19 17.73
N ALA A 168 1.10 -13.97 18.75
CA ALA A 168 -0.22 -13.94 19.36
C ALA A 168 -0.36 -12.72 20.26
N GLN A 169 -1.39 -11.91 20.04
CA GLN A 169 -1.65 -10.71 20.83
C GLN A 169 -2.54 -10.98 22.07
N GLY A 170 -3.14 -12.17 22.15
CA GLY A 170 -4.03 -12.54 23.23
C GLY A 170 -5.33 -11.71 23.27
N ASN A 171 -5.88 -11.56 24.48
CA ASN A 171 -7.04 -10.71 24.72
C ASN A 171 -6.58 -9.31 25.12
N LEU A 172 -6.74 -8.34 24.22
CA LEU A 172 -6.31 -6.95 24.46
C LEU A 172 -7.13 -6.23 25.56
N LEU A 173 -8.23 -6.82 26.03
CA LEU A 173 -9.05 -6.28 27.13
C LEU A 173 -8.61 -6.81 28.50
N GLU A 174 -7.67 -7.73 28.54
CA GLU A 174 -7.14 -8.32 29.77
C GLU A 174 -5.67 -7.99 29.92
N GLU A 175 -5.29 -7.57 31.14
CA GLU A 175 -3.90 -7.31 31.49
C GLU A 175 -3.23 -8.64 31.85
N ASP A 176 -2.52 -9.25 30.89
CA ASP A 176 -1.81 -10.52 31.08
C ASP A 176 -0.38 -10.40 30.56
N ALA A 177 0.56 -10.98 31.32
CA ALA A 177 1.96 -11.04 30.95
C ALA A 177 2.19 -11.76 29.61
N ASP A 178 1.36 -12.75 29.29
CA ASP A 178 1.45 -13.49 28.03
C ASP A 178 1.12 -12.63 26.80
N ASN A 179 0.35 -11.56 26.96
CA ASN A 179 0.09 -10.58 25.88
C ASN A 179 1.37 -9.83 25.45
N CYS A 180 2.41 -9.81 26.31
CA CYS A 180 3.71 -9.21 25.99
C CYS A 180 4.64 -10.16 25.22
N LYS A 181 4.24 -11.43 25.01
CA LYS A 181 5.04 -12.45 24.33
C LYS A 181 4.95 -12.30 22.83
N VAL A 182 5.60 -11.26 22.31
CA VAL A 182 5.60 -10.88 20.89
C VAL A 182 7.01 -10.57 20.40
N LEU A 183 7.24 -10.80 19.12
CA LEU A 183 8.48 -10.42 18.44
C LEU A 183 8.40 -8.94 18.03
N LYS A 184 9.32 -8.13 18.54
CA LYS A 184 9.44 -6.71 18.18
C LYS A 184 10.30 -6.56 16.93
N ILE A 185 9.74 -6.00 15.88
CA ILE A 185 10.39 -5.69 14.60
C ILE A 185 10.35 -4.18 14.39
N GLU A 186 11.49 -3.52 14.29
CA GLU A 186 11.57 -2.06 14.17
C GLU A 186 11.29 -1.57 12.74
N ASN A 187 11.63 -2.39 11.74
CA ASN A 187 11.36 -2.12 10.34
C ASN A 187 10.56 -3.28 9.72
N PRO A 188 9.32 -3.07 9.27
CA PRO A 188 8.50 -4.12 8.67
C PRO A 188 9.00 -4.62 7.31
N ILE A 189 9.97 -3.94 6.69
CA ILE A 189 10.61 -4.40 5.46
C ILE A 189 11.86 -5.20 5.82
N LEU A 190 11.71 -6.52 5.77
CA LEU A 190 12.72 -7.46 6.25
C LEU A 190 13.83 -7.68 5.23
N THR A 191 15.05 -7.78 5.73
CA THR A 191 16.15 -8.37 4.97
C THR A 191 16.00 -9.90 4.93
N GLU A 192 16.71 -10.54 4.02
CA GLU A 192 16.80 -12.01 3.99
C GLU A 192 17.30 -12.58 5.32
N THR A 193 18.30 -11.95 5.91
CA THR A 193 18.83 -12.34 7.22
C THR A 193 17.78 -12.25 8.32
N ASP A 194 16.96 -11.20 8.33
CA ASP A 194 15.90 -11.03 9.32
C ASP A 194 14.84 -12.13 9.19
N LEU A 195 14.46 -12.46 7.95
CA LEU A 195 13.51 -13.54 7.71
C LEU A 195 14.07 -14.90 8.13
N LEU A 196 15.35 -15.17 7.86
CA LEU A 196 16.01 -16.41 8.31
C LEU A 196 16.03 -16.52 9.83
N LYS A 197 16.28 -15.44 10.56
CA LYS A 197 16.19 -15.41 12.03
C LYS A 197 14.79 -15.80 12.50
N ILE A 198 13.75 -15.23 11.86
CA ILE A 198 12.35 -15.54 12.20
C ILE A 198 12.03 -17.01 11.91
N LYS A 199 12.39 -17.51 10.71
CA LYS A 199 12.17 -18.91 10.33
C LYS A 199 12.85 -19.93 11.23
N ALA A 200 14.00 -19.54 11.79
CA ALA A 200 14.81 -20.40 12.67
C ALA A 200 14.60 -20.11 14.16
N MET A 201 13.65 -19.28 14.51
CA MET A 201 13.39 -18.89 15.89
C MET A 201 12.96 -20.09 16.73
N ASP A 202 13.74 -20.38 17.76
CA ASP A 202 13.46 -21.41 18.78
C ASP A 202 13.35 -20.71 20.16
N VAL A 203 12.26 -19.99 20.33
CA VAL A 203 11.94 -19.25 21.55
C VAL A 203 10.61 -19.78 22.10
N PRO A 204 10.53 -20.17 23.38
CA PRO A 204 9.29 -20.67 23.97
C PRO A 204 8.13 -19.70 23.80
N GLY A 205 7.00 -20.23 23.34
CA GLY A 205 5.80 -19.45 23.09
C GLY A 205 5.68 -18.91 21.66
N PHE A 206 6.67 -19.15 20.81
CA PHE A 206 6.59 -18.84 19.38
C PHE A 206 6.60 -20.11 18.54
N LYS A 207 5.72 -20.17 17.57
CA LYS A 207 5.73 -21.22 16.54
C LYS A 207 5.53 -20.59 15.17
N VAL A 208 6.56 -20.65 14.35
CA VAL A 208 6.60 -20.10 13.01
C VAL A 208 6.29 -21.20 12.00
N VAL A 209 5.37 -20.95 11.09
CA VAL A 209 5.03 -21.88 10.00
C VAL A 209 5.09 -21.11 8.68
N THR A 210 5.80 -21.66 7.71
CA THR A 210 5.80 -21.14 6.33
C THR A 210 4.78 -21.92 5.51
N LEU A 211 3.88 -21.20 4.84
CA LEU A 211 2.89 -21.75 3.92
C LEU A 211 3.20 -21.26 2.51
N SER A 212 3.29 -22.19 1.58
CA SER A 212 3.42 -21.86 0.15
C SER A 212 2.12 -21.24 -0.35
N ILE A 213 2.22 -20.12 -1.05
CA ILE A 213 1.10 -19.53 -1.80
C ILE A 213 1.18 -19.86 -3.30
N CYS A 214 2.01 -20.84 -3.67
CA CYS A 214 2.07 -21.36 -5.01
C CYS A 214 1.06 -22.51 -5.19
N TYR A 215 0.50 -22.59 -6.37
CA TYR A 215 -0.45 -23.64 -6.74
C TYR A 215 -0.12 -24.22 -8.12
N TYR A 216 -0.56 -25.43 -8.37
CA TYR A 216 -0.28 -26.12 -9.62
C TYR A 216 -0.99 -25.41 -10.79
N LYS A 217 -0.24 -25.07 -11.86
CA LYS A 217 -0.83 -24.49 -13.08
C LYS A 217 -1.99 -25.36 -13.58
N ASN A 218 -2.98 -24.76 -14.21
CA ASN A 218 -4.25 -25.39 -14.60
C ASN A 218 -5.15 -25.81 -13.41
N THR A 219 -4.83 -25.40 -12.20
CA THR A 219 -5.75 -25.51 -11.06
C THR A 219 -6.50 -24.17 -10.92
N ASP A 220 -7.76 -24.26 -10.54
CA ASP A 220 -8.59 -23.10 -10.27
C ASP A 220 -8.02 -22.26 -9.11
N LEU A 221 -7.82 -20.97 -9.33
CA LEU A 221 -7.23 -20.04 -8.36
C LEU A 221 -8.08 -19.96 -7.08
N GLU A 222 -9.40 -19.99 -7.21
CA GLU A 222 -10.29 -19.92 -6.06
C GLU A 222 -10.13 -21.16 -5.17
N LYS A 223 -10.00 -22.34 -5.77
CA LYS A 223 -9.70 -23.59 -5.04
C LYS A 223 -8.32 -23.56 -4.40
N ALA A 224 -7.34 -22.95 -5.05
CA ALA A 224 -6.02 -22.76 -4.46
C ALA A 224 -6.07 -21.89 -3.19
N ILE A 225 -6.86 -20.83 -3.21
CA ILE A 225 -7.08 -19.97 -2.03
C ILE A 225 -7.83 -20.74 -0.92
N GLU A 226 -8.83 -21.54 -1.27
CA GLU A 226 -9.57 -22.39 -0.31
C GLU A 226 -8.64 -23.43 0.35
N ARG A 227 -7.73 -24.02 -0.41
CA ARG A 227 -6.69 -24.90 0.12
C ARG A 227 -5.76 -24.16 1.09
N LEU A 228 -5.37 -22.95 0.75
CA LEU A 228 -4.55 -22.12 1.64
C LEU A 228 -5.27 -21.88 2.98
N PHE A 229 -6.59 -21.67 3.00
CA PHE A 229 -7.36 -21.55 4.26
C PHE A 229 -7.31 -22.84 5.10
N VAL A 230 -7.37 -24.00 4.46
CA VAL A 230 -7.21 -25.29 5.16
C VAL A 230 -5.83 -25.43 5.79
N ASP A 231 -4.78 -25.01 5.09
CA ASP A 231 -3.41 -25.05 5.60
C ASP A 231 -3.19 -24.04 6.74
N VAL A 232 -3.80 -22.85 6.67
CA VAL A 232 -3.86 -21.89 7.78
C VAL A 232 -4.55 -22.49 9.00
N ASP A 233 -5.67 -23.18 8.83
CA ASP A 233 -6.39 -23.83 9.93
C ASP A 233 -5.60 -24.97 10.56
N ARG A 234 -4.86 -25.70 9.76
CA ARG A 234 -3.93 -26.74 10.26
C ARG A 234 -2.83 -26.10 11.08
N ALA A 235 -2.16 -25.08 10.55
CA ALA A 235 -1.12 -24.35 11.28
C ALA A 235 -1.62 -23.78 12.61
N TYR A 236 -2.83 -23.21 12.62
CA TYR A 236 -3.48 -22.72 13.84
C TYR A 236 -3.70 -23.83 14.88
N ARG A 237 -4.28 -24.95 14.47
CA ARG A 237 -4.50 -26.10 15.37
C ARG A 237 -3.19 -26.68 15.91
N ASP A 238 -2.13 -26.61 15.13
CA ASP A 238 -0.78 -27.02 15.53
C ASP A 238 -0.08 -25.98 16.43
N GLY A 239 -0.74 -24.85 16.75
CA GLY A 239 -0.26 -23.83 17.67
C GLY A 239 0.65 -22.77 17.01
N ALA A 240 0.64 -22.64 15.70
CA ALA A 240 1.35 -21.56 15.02
C ALA A 240 0.76 -20.20 15.40
N ASN A 241 1.64 -19.23 15.69
CA ASN A 241 1.27 -17.84 15.96
C ASN A 241 1.98 -16.84 15.04
N ILE A 242 2.88 -17.31 14.18
CA ILE A 242 3.47 -16.55 13.09
C ILE A 242 3.33 -17.39 11.81
N LEU A 243 2.61 -16.86 10.83
CA LEU A 243 2.52 -17.44 9.50
C LEU A 243 3.38 -16.64 8.53
N ILE A 244 4.22 -17.33 7.77
CA ILE A 244 4.95 -16.76 6.64
C ILE A 244 4.29 -17.29 5.38
N LEU A 245 3.66 -16.39 4.60
CA LEU A 245 3.16 -16.70 3.26
C LEU A 245 4.33 -16.53 2.28
N SER A 246 4.65 -17.57 1.51
CA SER A 246 5.84 -17.57 0.64
C SER A 246 5.49 -17.99 -0.78
N ASP A 247 5.98 -17.25 -1.77
CA ASP A 247 5.91 -17.60 -3.20
C ASP A 247 7.23 -18.14 -3.76
N ARG A 248 8.19 -18.50 -2.91
CA ARG A 248 9.50 -19.00 -3.37
C ARG A 248 9.44 -20.31 -4.14
N ASP A 249 8.35 -21.05 -4.01
CA ASP A 249 8.16 -22.33 -4.70
C ASP A 249 7.64 -22.17 -6.15
N ILE A 250 7.64 -20.94 -6.68
CA ILE A 250 7.27 -20.70 -8.07
C ILE A 250 8.29 -21.35 -9.01
N ASP A 251 7.80 -22.13 -9.94
CA ASP A 251 8.57 -22.83 -10.96
C ASP A 251 7.74 -23.03 -12.25
N GLU A 252 8.21 -23.82 -13.20
CA GLU A 252 7.51 -24.08 -14.46
C GLU A 252 6.14 -24.75 -14.30
N TYR A 253 5.85 -25.37 -13.12
CA TYR A 253 4.60 -26.07 -12.81
C TYR A 253 3.74 -25.33 -11.80
N HIS A 254 4.32 -24.44 -11.02
CA HIS A 254 3.64 -23.77 -9.92
C HIS A 254 3.55 -22.27 -10.17
N VAL A 255 2.35 -21.75 -10.08
CA VAL A 255 2.02 -20.32 -10.22
C VAL A 255 1.82 -19.73 -8.84
N ALA A 256 2.32 -18.52 -8.60
CA ALA A 256 2.10 -17.82 -7.33
C ALA A 256 0.74 -17.12 -7.33
N ILE A 257 -0.03 -17.28 -6.24
CA ILE A 257 -1.18 -16.41 -5.95
C ILE A 257 -0.65 -14.98 -5.80
N PRO A 258 -1.30 -13.95 -6.39
CA PRO A 258 -0.87 -12.56 -6.18
C PRO A 258 -0.71 -12.26 -4.70
N SER A 259 0.41 -11.68 -4.33
CA SER A 259 0.77 -11.47 -2.91
C SER A 259 -0.30 -10.69 -2.15
N LEU A 260 -0.85 -9.65 -2.77
CA LEU A 260 -1.94 -8.85 -2.18
C LEU A 260 -3.23 -9.66 -2.01
N LEU A 261 -3.57 -10.53 -2.97
CA LEU A 261 -4.74 -11.42 -2.87
C LEU A 261 -4.56 -12.44 -1.74
N ALA A 262 -3.38 -13.05 -1.64
CA ALA A 262 -3.07 -14.03 -0.59
C ALA A 262 -3.15 -13.38 0.81
N VAL A 263 -2.50 -12.23 1.00
CA VAL A 263 -2.53 -11.48 2.27
C VAL A 263 -3.95 -11.04 2.62
N GLY A 264 -4.66 -10.42 1.69
CA GLY A 264 -6.04 -9.96 1.90
C GLY A 264 -6.97 -11.12 2.25
N ALA A 265 -6.94 -12.20 1.47
CA ALA A 265 -7.77 -13.39 1.68
C ALA A 265 -7.51 -14.04 3.05
N VAL A 266 -6.24 -14.31 3.39
CA VAL A 266 -5.88 -14.93 4.68
C VAL A 266 -6.22 -14.01 5.84
N SER A 267 -5.89 -12.71 5.77
CA SER A 267 -6.21 -11.75 6.81
C SER A 267 -7.71 -11.68 7.09
N LYS A 268 -8.55 -11.60 6.05
CA LYS A 268 -10.01 -11.57 6.19
C LYS A 268 -10.57 -12.91 6.66
N TYR A 269 -9.98 -14.02 6.23
CA TYR A 269 -10.33 -15.35 6.72
C TYR A 269 -10.08 -15.49 8.22
N LEU A 270 -8.91 -15.04 8.72
CA LEU A 270 -8.58 -15.05 10.15
C LEU A 270 -9.54 -14.18 10.97
N VAL A 271 -9.99 -13.03 10.44
CA VAL A 271 -11.00 -12.19 11.09
C VAL A 271 -12.34 -12.92 11.17
N ARG A 272 -12.84 -13.47 10.05
CA ARG A 272 -14.13 -14.19 10.00
C ARG A 272 -14.15 -15.41 10.93
N THR A 273 -13.01 -16.09 11.06
CA THR A 273 -12.88 -17.28 11.91
C THR A 273 -12.41 -16.98 13.33
N ARG A 274 -12.30 -15.68 13.70
CA ARG A 274 -11.91 -15.20 15.03
C ARG A 274 -10.52 -15.68 15.49
N LYS A 275 -9.58 -15.79 14.54
CA LYS A 275 -8.19 -16.22 14.78
C LYS A 275 -7.17 -15.09 14.59
N ARG A 276 -7.61 -13.89 14.20
CA ARG A 276 -6.71 -12.79 13.78
C ARG A 276 -5.73 -12.35 14.87
N THR A 277 -6.18 -12.32 16.13
CA THR A 277 -5.32 -11.95 17.27
C THR A 277 -4.36 -13.05 17.70
N ALA A 278 -4.62 -14.30 17.30
CA ALA A 278 -3.75 -15.43 17.62
C ALA A 278 -2.60 -15.60 16.63
N MET A 279 -2.68 -15.01 15.45
CA MET A 279 -1.71 -15.25 14.37
C MET A 279 -1.33 -13.96 13.65
N ALA A 280 -0.03 -13.73 13.52
CA ALA A 280 0.51 -12.66 12.70
C ALA A 280 0.90 -13.19 11.31
N LEU A 281 0.77 -12.32 10.28
CA LEU A 281 1.11 -12.64 8.89
C LEU A 281 2.40 -11.92 8.49
N ILE A 282 3.39 -12.68 8.03
CA ILE A 282 4.58 -12.19 7.35
C ILE A 282 4.49 -12.65 5.90
N LEU A 283 4.92 -11.81 4.98
CA LEU A 283 4.97 -12.13 3.56
C LEU A 283 6.43 -12.26 3.10
N GLU A 284 6.75 -13.35 2.42
CA GLU A 284 7.98 -13.56 1.66
C GLU A 284 7.59 -13.64 0.18
N SER A 285 7.87 -12.59 -0.58
CA SER A 285 7.36 -12.52 -1.95
C SER A 285 8.33 -11.85 -2.91
N GLY A 286 8.35 -12.38 -4.14
CA GLY A 286 9.04 -11.76 -5.27
C GLY A 286 8.28 -10.57 -5.88
N GLU A 287 6.99 -10.40 -5.61
CA GLU A 287 6.16 -9.42 -6.31
C GLU A 287 6.41 -7.97 -5.86
N PRO A 288 6.48 -7.61 -4.54
CA PRO A 288 6.57 -6.22 -4.11
C PRO A 288 7.93 -5.59 -4.40
N ARG A 289 7.91 -4.41 -5.01
CA ARG A 289 9.09 -3.64 -5.37
C ARG A 289 8.93 -2.13 -5.28
N LEU A 290 7.72 -1.62 -5.43
CA LEU A 290 7.37 -0.20 -5.35
C LEU A 290 6.76 0.13 -3.99
N VAL A 291 6.92 1.36 -3.52
CA VAL A 291 6.32 1.81 -2.24
C VAL A 291 4.84 1.49 -2.16
N HIS A 292 4.10 1.64 -3.27
CA HIS A 292 2.68 1.33 -3.34
C HIS A 292 2.36 -0.15 -3.04
N ASP A 293 3.20 -1.09 -3.50
CA ASP A 293 3.01 -2.51 -3.22
C ASP A 293 3.10 -2.80 -1.73
N PHE A 294 4.11 -2.24 -1.06
CA PHE A 294 4.27 -2.40 0.38
C PHE A 294 3.15 -1.72 1.16
N ALA A 295 2.72 -0.54 0.73
CA ALA A 295 1.63 0.18 1.38
C ALA A 295 0.32 -0.62 1.32
N THR A 296 -0.04 -1.19 0.17
CA THR A 296 -1.23 -2.03 0.04
C THR A 296 -1.12 -3.31 0.87
N LEU A 297 0.02 -4.00 0.83
CA LEU A 297 0.24 -5.23 1.60
C LEU A 297 0.13 -5.02 3.12
N LEU A 298 0.77 -3.97 3.64
CA LEU A 298 0.64 -3.59 5.06
C LEU A 298 -0.80 -3.18 5.39
N GLY A 299 -1.44 -2.41 4.52
CA GLY A 299 -2.83 -1.98 4.68
C GLY A 299 -3.82 -3.15 4.76
N TYR A 300 -3.57 -4.23 4.03
CA TYR A 300 -4.42 -5.42 4.02
C TYR A 300 -4.03 -6.50 5.01
N GLY A 301 -2.98 -6.31 5.82
CA GLY A 301 -2.76 -7.10 7.00
C GLY A 301 -1.43 -7.85 7.09
N ALA A 302 -0.49 -7.66 6.17
CA ALA A 302 0.88 -8.10 6.39
C ALA A 302 1.49 -7.32 7.56
N ALA A 303 2.09 -7.99 8.51
CA ALA A 303 2.80 -7.36 9.61
C ALA A 303 4.23 -6.98 9.20
N ALA A 304 4.87 -7.82 8.37
CA ALA A 304 6.18 -7.56 7.81
C ALA A 304 6.32 -8.23 6.43
N ILE A 305 7.23 -7.75 5.61
CA ILE A 305 7.40 -8.17 4.22
C ILE A 305 8.88 -8.34 3.92
N ASN A 306 9.25 -9.49 3.35
CA ASN A 306 10.57 -9.71 2.75
C ASN A 306 10.43 -9.69 1.22
N PRO A 307 10.88 -8.64 0.54
CA PRO A 307 10.85 -8.52 -0.91
C PRO A 307 12.11 -9.19 -1.51
N TYR A 308 12.20 -10.51 -1.41
CA TYR A 308 13.44 -11.22 -1.73
C TYR A 308 13.93 -10.97 -3.16
N LEU A 309 13.03 -10.90 -4.14
CA LEU A 309 13.41 -10.73 -5.53
C LEU A 309 13.93 -9.32 -5.82
N ALA A 310 13.37 -8.30 -5.18
CA ALA A 310 13.91 -6.93 -5.29
C ALA A 310 15.31 -6.84 -4.68
N GLN A 311 15.56 -7.55 -3.57
CA GLN A 311 16.88 -7.62 -2.94
C GLN A 311 17.88 -8.41 -3.80
N GLU A 312 17.48 -9.53 -4.40
CA GLU A 312 18.30 -10.29 -5.37
C GLU A 312 18.61 -9.45 -6.61
N THR A 313 17.64 -8.67 -7.11
CA THR A 313 17.84 -7.73 -8.22
C THR A 313 18.90 -6.68 -7.90
N ILE A 314 18.96 -6.20 -6.66
CA ILE A 314 20.05 -5.28 -6.22
C ILE A 314 21.40 -5.99 -6.28
N GLY A 315 21.47 -7.26 -5.89
CA GLY A 315 22.69 -8.08 -6.00
C GLY A 315 23.15 -8.23 -7.46
N GLU A 316 22.22 -8.43 -8.40
CA GLU A 316 22.53 -8.47 -9.83
C GLU A 316 23.06 -7.13 -10.36
N LEU A 317 22.42 -6.00 -9.98
CA LEU A 317 22.89 -4.67 -10.37
C LEU A 317 24.32 -4.39 -9.91
N ILE A 318 24.71 -4.89 -8.74
CA ILE A 318 26.10 -4.81 -8.24
C ILE A 318 27.01 -5.71 -9.07
N SER A 319 26.61 -6.95 -9.34
CA SER A 319 27.39 -7.91 -10.12
C SER A 319 27.61 -7.47 -11.56
N ASP A 320 26.64 -6.78 -12.16
CA ASP A 320 26.71 -6.21 -13.50
C ASP A 320 27.50 -4.87 -13.55
N GLY A 321 27.96 -4.36 -12.40
CA GLY A 321 28.71 -3.10 -12.30
C GLY A 321 27.84 -1.84 -12.48
N LEU A 322 26.52 -1.97 -12.43
CA LEU A 322 25.57 -0.86 -12.54
C LEU A 322 25.40 -0.11 -11.22
N LEU A 323 25.72 -0.76 -10.10
CA LEU A 323 25.69 -0.20 -8.76
C LEU A 323 27.01 -0.49 -8.04
N ASP A 324 27.83 0.53 -7.84
CA ASP A 324 29.08 0.44 -7.06
C ASP A 324 28.78 0.69 -5.57
N LYS A 325 28.37 -0.37 -4.88
CA LYS A 325 28.00 -0.30 -3.45
C LYS A 325 28.04 -1.68 -2.81
N ASP A 326 28.33 -1.75 -1.51
CA ASP A 326 28.17 -2.97 -0.73
C ASP A 326 26.72 -3.46 -0.73
N TYR A 327 26.52 -4.76 -0.91
CA TYR A 327 25.20 -5.38 -1.00
C TYR A 327 24.30 -5.06 0.19
N TYR A 328 24.82 -5.23 1.42
CA TYR A 328 24.05 -4.99 2.62
C TYR A 328 23.68 -3.51 2.79
N ALA A 329 24.59 -2.62 2.43
CA ALA A 329 24.35 -1.18 2.42
C ALA A 329 23.30 -0.80 1.36
N ALA A 330 23.35 -1.39 0.18
CA ALA A 330 22.40 -1.16 -0.90
C ALA A 330 20.99 -1.64 -0.54
N VAL A 331 20.86 -2.84 0.00
CA VAL A 331 19.57 -3.39 0.50
C VAL A 331 19.04 -2.56 1.66
N SER A 332 19.89 -2.13 2.59
CA SER A 332 19.50 -1.25 3.69
C SER A 332 18.94 0.08 3.18
N ASP A 333 19.58 0.69 2.19
CA ASP A 333 19.11 1.94 1.62
C ASP A 333 17.81 1.77 0.82
N TYR A 334 17.64 0.67 0.08
CA TYR A 334 16.38 0.34 -0.55
C TYR A 334 15.24 0.19 0.48
N ASN A 335 15.46 -0.61 1.52
CA ASN A 335 14.47 -0.80 2.59
C ASN A 335 14.13 0.52 3.31
N LYS A 336 15.13 1.39 3.51
CA LYS A 336 14.94 2.74 4.07
C LYS A 336 14.10 3.63 3.15
N ALA A 337 14.33 3.58 1.83
CA ALA A 337 13.54 4.34 0.86
C ALA A 337 12.08 3.90 0.87
N VAL A 338 11.82 2.59 0.87
CA VAL A 338 10.47 2.02 0.98
C VAL A 338 9.80 2.49 2.26
N LEU A 339 10.48 2.36 3.40
CA LEU A 339 9.94 2.75 4.69
C LEU A 339 9.61 4.24 4.77
N ALA A 340 10.47 5.10 4.22
CA ALA A 340 10.23 6.54 4.15
C ALA A 340 8.96 6.88 3.34
N GLY A 341 8.74 6.17 2.23
CA GLY A 341 7.52 6.30 1.42
C GLY A 341 6.27 5.90 2.20
N ILE A 342 6.31 4.77 2.93
CA ILE A 342 5.20 4.31 3.78
C ILE A 342 4.91 5.31 4.90
N VAL A 343 5.93 5.83 5.57
CA VAL A 343 5.80 6.87 6.61
C VAL A 343 5.12 8.10 6.04
N LYS A 344 5.49 8.52 4.84
CA LYS A 344 4.88 9.67 4.16
C LYS A 344 3.40 9.44 3.87
N ILE A 345 3.02 8.26 3.40
CA ILE A 345 1.61 7.89 3.16
C ILE A 345 0.83 7.93 4.48
N ALA A 346 1.32 7.25 5.52
CA ALA A 346 0.70 7.20 6.83
C ALA A 346 0.54 8.61 7.44
N SER A 347 1.57 9.45 7.35
CA SER A 347 1.57 10.82 7.87
C SER A 347 0.51 11.69 7.21
N LYS A 348 0.31 11.58 5.89
CA LYS A 348 -0.75 12.30 5.18
C LYS A 348 -2.15 11.86 5.59
N MET A 349 -2.30 10.60 5.99
CA MET A 349 -3.55 10.05 6.50
C MET A 349 -3.74 10.27 8.01
N GLY A 350 -2.82 10.99 8.68
CA GLY A 350 -2.88 11.22 10.12
C GLY A 350 -2.59 9.98 10.97
N ILE A 351 -1.97 8.96 10.40
CA ILE A 351 -1.63 7.69 11.07
C ILE A 351 -0.20 7.75 11.56
N SER A 352 0.01 7.66 12.87
CA SER A 352 1.34 7.77 13.49
C SER A 352 2.00 6.43 13.82
N THR A 353 1.30 5.30 13.67
CA THR A 353 1.86 3.97 13.93
C THR A 353 1.53 3.00 12.79
N ILE A 354 2.50 2.21 12.36
CA ILE A 354 2.28 1.16 11.36
C ILE A 354 1.28 0.10 11.85
N GLN A 355 1.21 -0.16 13.14
CA GLN A 355 0.21 -1.06 13.72
C GLN A 355 -1.23 -0.61 13.41
N SER A 356 -1.48 0.69 13.43
CA SER A 356 -2.80 1.27 13.11
C SER A 356 -3.05 1.42 11.61
N TYR A 357 -2.03 1.24 10.79
CA TYR A 357 -2.14 1.30 9.34
C TYR A 357 -2.86 0.06 8.77
N ALA A 358 -2.64 -1.11 9.37
CA ALA A 358 -3.29 -2.34 8.97
C ALA A 358 -4.81 -2.26 9.22
N GLY A 359 -5.59 -2.48 8.17
CA GLY A 359 -7.04 -2.41 8.22
C GLY A 359 -7.63 -1.00 8.28
N SER A 360 -6.83 0.04 8.04
CA SER A 360 -7.26 1.46 8.07
C SER A 360 -8.22 1.84 6.94
N GLN A 361 -8.42 0.98 5.93
CA GLN A 361 -9.36 1.16 4.82
C GLN A 361 -9.10 2.44 4.00
N ILE A 362 -7.82 2.76 3.78
CA ILE A 362 -7.40 3.96 3.05
C ILE A 362 -7.28 3.76 1.54
N PHE A 363 -7.59 2.58 1.04
CA PHE A 363 -7.57 2.26 -0.39
C PHE A 363 -8.97 2.02 -0.92
N GLU A 364 -9.19 2.41 -2.17
CA GLU A 364 -10.32 1.97 -2.98
C GLU A 364 -9.83 1.07 -4.12
N ALA A 365 -10.69 0.13 -4.53
CA ALA A 365 -10.44 -0.71 -5.69
C ALA A 365 -11.16 -0.12 -6.92
N LEU A 366 -10.46 -0.04 -8.03
CA LEU A 366 -10.97 0.42 -9.32
C LEU A 366 -10.84 -0.71 -10.35
N GLY A 367 -11.98 -1.24 -10.78
CA GLY A 367 -12.00 -2.27 -11.83
C GLY A 367 -11.84 -3.70 -11.33
N ILE A 368 -12.23 -3.99 -10.09
CA ILE A 368 -12.31 -5.35 -9.53
C ILE A 368 -13.78 -5.66 -9.23
N SER A 369 -14.24 -6.86 -9.57
CA SER A 369 -15.62 -7.28 -9.37
C SER A 369 -16.00 -7.26 -7.89
N LYS A 370 -17.27 -6.96 -7.61
CA LYS A 370 -17.80 -6.92 -6.24
C LYS A 370 -17.61 -8.25 -5.51
N GLU A 371 -17.72 -9.37 -6.20
CA GLU A 371 -17.56 -10.71 -5.62
C GLU A 371 -16.14 -10.92 -5.06
N VAL A 372 -15.11 -10.51 -5.81
CA VAL A 372 -13.71 -10.58 -5.37
C VAL A 372 -13.49 -9.66 -4.17
N ILE A 373 -14.04 -8.43 -4.21
CA ILE A 373 -13.92 -7.47 -3.11
C ILE A 373 -14.59 -7.99 -1.84
N ASP A 374 -15.83 -8.43 -1.93
CA ASP A 374 -16.60 -8.89 -0.76
C ASP A 374 -15.94 -10.13 -0.11
N LYS A 375 -15.37 -11.01 -0.93
CA LYS A 375 -14.77 -12.27 -0.45
C LYS A 375 -13.37 -12.08 0.14
N TYR A 376 -12.50 -11.30 -0.53
CA TYR A 376 -11.06 -11.24 -0.21
C TYR A 376 -10.59 -9.89 0.33
N PHE A 377 -11.31 -8.81 0.02
CA PHE A 377 -10.98 -7.43 0.39
C PHE A 377 -12.15 -6.74 1.10
N THR A 378 -12.86 -7.49 1.94
CA THR A 378 -14.08 -7.06 2.63
C THR A 378 -13.96 -5.64 3.19
N ASN A 379 -14.99 -4.82 2.95
CA ASN A 379 -15.10 -3.40 3.31
C ASN A 379 -14.21 -2.44 2.50
N THR A 380 -13.51 -2.91 1.48
CA THR A 380 -12.84 -2.00 0.54
C THR A 380 -13.89 -1.26 -0.28
N VAL A 381 -13.73 0.05 -0.40
CA VAL A 381 -14.57 0.87 -1.28
C VAL A 381 -14.32 0.46 -2.72
N SER A 382 -15.38 0.11 -3.45
CA SER A 382 -15.33 -0.20 -4.88
C SER A 382 -16.55 0.41 -5.56
N ARG A 383 -16.33 1.41 -6.40
CA ARG A 383 -17.37 2.10 -7.16
C ARG A 383 -17.44 1.63 -8.61
N VAL A 384 -16.38 1.00 -9.08
CA VAL A 384 -16.23 0.53 -10.45
C VAL A 384 -15.86 -0.94 -10.41
N GLY A 385 -16.75 -1.79 -10.86
CA GLY A 385 -16.49 -3.22 -11.06
C GLY A 385 -15.54 -3.46 -12.23
N GLY A 386 -15.17 -4.72 -12.46
CA GLY A 386 -14.29 -5.10 -13.55
C GLY A 386 -13.88 -6.56 -13.46
N ILE A 387 -12.58 -6.82 -13.38
CA ILE A 387 -12.01 -8.16 -13.44
C ILE A 387 -12.54 -9.09 -12.34
N THR A 388 -12.80 -10.32 -12.75
CA THR A 388 -13.21 -11.43 -11.88
C THR A 388 -12.01 -12.21 -11.37
N ILE A 389 -12.23 -13.18 -10.51
CA ILE A 389 -11.16 -14.10 -10.06
C ILE A 389 -10.59 -14.90 -11.23
N GLN A 390 -11.42 -15.21 -12.24
CA GLN A 390 -11.00 -15.91 -13.44
C GLN A 390 -10.10 -15.03 -14.32
N ASP A 391 -10.40 -13.75 -14.44
CA ASP A 391 -9.57 -12.81 -15.19
C ASP A 391 -8.20 -12.67 -14.52
N ILE A 392 -8.16 -12.58 -13.19
CA ILE A 392 -6.91 -12.58 -12.42
C ILE A 392 -6.12 -13.86 -12.72
N GLN A 393 -6.77 -15.02 -12.70
CA GLN A 393 -6.11 -16.30 -13.03
C GLN A 393 -5.54 -16.29 -14.45
N ASN A 394 -6.32 -15.85 -15.42
CA ASN A 394 -5.90 -15.81 -16.83
C ASN A 394 -4.66 -14.92 -17.02
N ASP A 395 -4.61 -13.77 -16.38
CA ASP A 395 -3.46 -12.87 -16.44
C ASP A 395 -2.22 -13.49 -15.77
N LEU A 396 -2.39 -14.18 -14.66
CA LEU A 396 -1.30 -14.89 -13.98
C LEU A 396 -0.71 -16.01 -14.82
N GLU A 397 -1.58 -16.86 -15.37
CA GLU A 397 -1.16 -18.00 -16.20
C GLU A 397 -0.48 -17.55 -17.48
N ALA A 398 -0.99 -16.47 -18.12
CA ALA A 398 -0.35 -15.91 -19.31
C ALA A 398 1.06 -15.36 -18.99
N ARG A 399 1.20 -14.59 -17.90
CA ARG A 399 2.48 -14.07 -17.44
C ARG A 399 3.45 -15.19 -17.05
N HIS A 400 2.96 -16.20 -16.35
CA HIS A 400 3.74 -17.37 -15.97
C HIS A 400 4.22 -18.14 -17.21
N GLN A 401 3.38 -18.35 -18.20
CA GLN A 401 3.74 -18.99 -19.45
C GLN A 401 4.80 -18.21 -20.22
N GLU A 402 4.66 -16.89 -20.29
CA GLU A 402 5.68 -16.01 -20.92
C GLU A 402 7.02 -16.07 -20.17
N ALA A 403 7.01 -16.19 -18.85
CA ALA A 403 8.23 -16.24 -18.04
C ALA A 403 8.97 -17.56 -18.14
N PHE A 404 8.24 -18.67 -18.11
CA PHE A 404 8.83 -20.00 -18.08
C PHE A 404 8.92 -20.67 -19.46
N ASP A 405 8.34 -20.08 -20.51
CA ASP A 405 8.38 -20.46 -21.91
C ASP A 405 8.82 -21.94 -22.15
N PRO A 406 7.93 -22.92 -21.94
CA PRO A 406 8.28 -24.34 -21.97
C PRO A 406 8.77 -24.83 -23.35
N LEU A 407 8.56 -24.03 -24.40
CA LEU A 407 8.99 -24.34 -25.77
C LEU A 407 10.32 -23.68 -26.13
N GLY A 408 10.86 -22.80 -25.28
CA GLY A 408 12.12 -22.10 -25.51
C GLY A 408 12.11 -21.18 -26.74
N LEU A 409 10.93 -20.66 -27.09
CA LEU A 409 10.73 -19.81 -28.27
C LEU A 409 11.10 -18.35 -28.01
N ASP A 410 11.05 -17.90 -26.74
CA ASP A 410 11.46 -16.56 -26.35
C ASP A 410 12.97 -16.48 -26.22
N ILE A 411 13.60 -15.92 -27.23
CA ILE A 411 15.05 -15.68 -27.25
C ILE A 411 15.42 -14.43 -26.45
N ASN A 412 14.42 -13.61 -26.07
CA ASN A 412 14.67 -12.36 -25.40
C ASN A 412 14.82 -12.57 -23.88
N ARG A 413 16.07 -12.52 -23.41
CA ARG A 413 16.45 -12.65 -22.00
C ARG A 413 16.37 -11.33 -21.23
N GLU A 414 15.85 -10.28 -21.84
CA GLU A 414 15.73 -8.95 -21.22
C GLU A 414 14.32 -8.74 -20.64
N LEU A 415 14.23 -7.85 -19.66
CA LEU A 415 12.94 -7.41 -19.13
C LEU A 415 12.21 -6.55 -20.16
N PRO A 416 10.88 -6.68 -20.27
CA PRO A 416 10.09 -5.84 -21.15
C PRO A 416 10.15 -4.38 -20.69
N SER A 417 10.30 -3.45 -21.64
CA SER A 417 10.17 -2.02 -21.41
C SER A 417 8.80 -1.57 -21.94
N LEU A 418 7.85 -1.37 -21.06
CA LEU A 418 6.48 -1.00 -21.44
C LEU A 418 6.28 0.52 -21.52
N GLY A 419 7.20 1.28 -20.93
CA GLY A 419 7.13 2.74 -20.96
C GLY A 419 6.07 3.36 -20.04
N ALA A 420 5.58 2.66 -19.04
CA ALA A 420 4.55 3.19 -18.12
C ALA A 420 4.98 4.47 -17.37
N HIS A 421 6.28 4.59 -17.04
CA HIS A 421 6.82 5.78 -16.37
C HIS A 421 7.41 6.82 -17.33
N LYS A 422 7.65 6.46 -18.56
CA LYS A 422 8.20 7.34 -19.60
C LYS A 422 7.76 6.81 -20.95
N PHE A 423 7.09 7.65 -21.75
CA PHE A 423 6.59 7.28 -23.07
C PHE A 423 7.60 6.46 -23.89
N ARG A 424 7.13 5.35 -24.43
CA ARG A 424 7.81 4.50 -25.40
C ARG A 424 6.89 4.25 -26.58
N GLY A 425 7.44 4.18 -27.78
CA GLY A 425 6.72 3.74 -28.96
C GLY A 425 6.81 2.23 -29.14
N GLY A 426 5.78 1.63 -29.72
CA GLY A 426 5.74 0.22 -30.08
C GLY A 426 4.40 -0.45 -29.73
N PRO A 427 4.09 -1.60 -30.34
CA PRO A 427 2.78 -2.25 -30.18
C PRO A 427 2.56 -2.87 -28.78
N ALA A 428 3.65 -3.14 -28.05
CA ALA A 428 3.60 -3.67 -26.68
C ALA A 428 3.75 -2.59 -25.61
N ALA A 429 3.91 -1.31 -26.01
CA ALA A 429 4.09 -0.22 -25.08
C ALA A 429 2.76 0.18 -24.43
N GLU A 430 2.82 0.67 -23.19
CA GLU A 430 1.69 1.28 -22.51
C GLU A 430 1.25 2.55 -23.23
N GLN A 431 -0.04 2.78 -23.25
CA GLN A 431 -0.62 3.99 -23.85
C GLN A 431 -0.40 5.20 -22.94
N HIS A 432 -0.26 6.37 -23.55
CA HIS A 432 -0.16 7.66 -22.86
C HIS A 432 -1.11 8.66 -23.48
N LEU A 433 -1.87 9.37 -22.65
CA LEU A 433 -2.75 10.44 -23.09
C LEU A 433 -1.93 11.60 -23.69
N TYR A 434 -0.81 11.94 -23.05
CA TYR A 434 0.14 12.95 -23.50
C TYR A 434 1.29 12.30 -24.27
N ASN A 435 1.01 11.92 -25.51
CA ASN A 435 1.99 11.35 -26.44
C ASN A 435 2.48 12.40 -27.43
N PRO A 436 3.52 12.11 -28.23
CA PRO A 436 4.06 13.07 -29.19
C PRO A 436 3.01 13.64 -30.18
N GLN A 437 2.01 12.85 -30.57
CA GLN A 437 0.98 13.28 -31.49
C GLN A 437 0.02 14.29 -30.82
N THR A 438 -0.49 13.97 -29.64
CA THR A 438 -1.42 14.87 -28.93
C THR A 438 -0.74 16.18 -28.53
N ILE A 439 0.50 16.11 -28.06
CA ILE A 439 1.30 17.31 -27.73
C ILE A 439 1.53 18.17 -28.97
N HIS A 440 1.93 17.57 -30.09
CA HIS A 440 2.17 18.30 -31.33
C HIS A 440 0.91 18.98 -31.86
N LEU A 441 -0.23 18.27 -31.88
CA LEU A 441 -1.50 18.82 -32.35
C LEU A 441 -1.95 20.01 -31.48
N LEU A 442 -1.83 19.90 -30.15
CA LEU A 442 -2.17 20.98 -29.24
C LEU A 442 -1.29 22.21 -29.49
N GLN A 443 0.02 22.04 -29.54
CA GLN A 443 0.98 23.12 -29.80
C GLN A 443 0.69 23.80 -31.15
N GLN A 444 0.48 23.02 -32.21
CA GLN A 444 0.18 23.59 -33.53
C GLN A 444 -1.16 24.36 -33.54
N ALA A 445 -2.18 23.82 -32.89
CA ALA A 445 -3.47 24.48 -32.78
C ALA A 445 -3.35 25.84 -32.06
N CYS A 446 -2.60 25.89 -30.95
CA CYS A 446 -2.38 27.11 -30.18
C CYS A 446 -1.55 28.15 -30.96
N TRP A 447 -0.45 27.73 -31.60
CA TRP A 447 0.47 28.65 -32.31
C TRP A 447 -0.16 29.24 -33.57
N THR A 448 -1.00 28.46 -34.26
CA THR A 448 -1.61 28.89 -35.52
C THR A 448 -3.02 29.45 -35.38
N GLY A 449 -3.67 29.25 -34.21
CA GLY A 449 -5.08 29.56 -34.02
C GLY A 449 -6.03 28.72 -34.90
N ASN A 450 -5.55 27.57 -35.40
CA ASN A 450 -6.32 26.74 -36.32
C ASN A 450 -7.27 25.82 -35.58
N TYR A 451 -8.56 26.09 -35.68
CA TYR A 451 -9.63 25.34 -35.03
C TYR A 451 -9.78 23.90 -35.54
N ASP A 452 -9.49 23.63 -36.82
CA ASP A 452 -9.53 22.25 -37.34
C ASP A 452 -8.41 21.39 -36.79
N THR A 453 -7.22 21.97 -36.56
CA THR A 453 -6.13 21.29 -35.84
C THR A 453 -6.51 21.05 -34.38
N PHE A 454 -7.21 21.98 -33.74
CA PHE A 454 -7.71 21.77 -32.38
C PHE A 454 -8.75 20.63 -32.31
N LYS A 455 -9.66 20.52 -33.31
CA LYS A 455 -10.59 19.38 -33.40
C LYS A 455 -9.83 18.03 -33.57
N GLN A 456 -8.74 18.01 -34.33
CA GLN A 456 -7.92 16.82 -34.44
C GLN A 456 -7.26 16.46 -33.09
N TYR A 457 -6.79 17.47 -32.35
CA TYR A 457 -6.30 17.28 -31.00
C TYR A 457 -7.38 16.71 -30.06
N THR A 458 -8.59 17.26 -30.06
CA THR A 458 -9.66 16.77 -29.18
C THR A 458 -10.06 15.34 -29.49
N ALA A 459 -10.15 14.97 -30.78
CA ALA A 459 -10.42 13.59 -31.19
C ALA A 459 -9.29 12.62 -30.75
N ALA A 460 -8.02 13.04 -30.92
CA ALA A 460 -6.87 12.25 -30.47
C ALA A 460 -6.78 12.14 -28.95
N ALA A 461 -7.05 13.22 -28.20
CA ALA A 461 -7.03 13.24 -26.74
C ALA A 461 -8.22 12.47 -26.11
N ALA A 462 -9.39 12.48 -26.76
CA ALA A 462 -10.53 11.67 -26.36
C ALA A 462 -10.35 10.18 -26.71
N ASN A 463 -9.35 9.87 -27.55
CA ASN A 463 -9.10 8.53 -28.08
C ASN A 463 -10.36 7.92 -28.74
N GLU A 464 -11.09 8.72 -29.53
CA GLU A 464 -12.39 8.36 -30.11
C GLU A 464 -12.36 7.09 -30.96
N ASN A 465 -11.21 6.74 -31.50
CA ASN A 465 -10.98 5.56 -32.35
C ASN A 465 -10.16 4.48 -31.68
N GLY A 466 -9.93 4.57 -30.38
CA GLY A 466 -9.09 3.65 -29.61
C GLY A 466 -9.75 3.19 -28.32
N ASP A 467 -8.96 2.51 -27.49
CA ASP A 467 -9.44 2.02 -26.20
C ASP A 467 -9.50 3.16 -25.17
N ALA A 468 -10.50 3.11 -24.31
CA ALA A 468 -10.65 4.08 -23.23
C ALA A 468 -9.45 4.02 -22.27
N MET A 469 -8.85 5.16 -21.97
CA MET A 469 -7.72 5.27 -21.04
C MET A 469 -8.15 5.66 -19.62
N HIS A 470 -9.30 6.31 -19.48
CA HIS A 470 -9.87 6.75 -18.21
C HIS A 470 -11.39 6.64 -18.22
N LEU A 471 -12.01 6.66 -17.05
CA LEU A 471 -13.46 6.45 -16.91
C LEU A 471 -14.29 7.48 -17.68
N ARG A 472 -13.81 8.71 -17.82
CA ARG A 472 -14.51 9.77 -18.58
C ARG A 472 -14.70 9.38 -20.05
N SER A 473 -13.73 8.68 -20.65
CA SER A 473 -13.83 8.21 -22.05
C SER A 473 -14.93 7.17 -22.27
N LEU A 474 -15.43 6.56 -21.19
CA LEU A 474 -16.54 5.60 -21.24
C LEU A 474 -17.92 6.28 -21.08
N LEU A 475 -17.96 7.59 -20.83
CA LEU A 475 -19.19 8.33 -20.65
C LEU A 475 -19.59 9.03 -21.93
N ASP A 476 -20.87 9.08 -22.18
CA ASP A 476 -21.46 9.86 -23.25
C ASP A 476 -22.63 10.71 -22.72
N PHE A 477 -23.07 11.66 -23.50
CA PHE A 477 -24.22 12.49 -23.16
C PHE A 477 -25.51 11.73 -23.44
N ASN A 478 -26.45 11.83 -22.52
CA ASN A 478 -27.82 11.36 -22.76
C ASN A 478 -28.61 12.44 -23.50
N TYR A 479 -28.50 12.43 -24.80
CA TYR A 479 -29.21 13.41 -25.65
C TYR A 479 -30.71 13.14 -25.66
N PRO A 480 -31.57 14.17 -25.53
CA PRO A 480 -33.00 14.00 -25.72
C PRO A 480 -33.30 13.70 -27.19
N GLU A 481 -34.41 13.01 -27.46
CA GLU A 481 -34.86 12.72 -28.83
C GLU A 481 -35.11 13.99 -29.64
N GLN A 482 -35.52 15.05 -28.98
CA GLN A 482 -35.79 16.35 -29.59
C GLN A 482 -34.95 17.44 -28.94
N GLY A 483 -34.09 18.10 -29.69
CA GLY A 483 -33.29 19.23 -29.24
C GLY A 483 -34.14 20.48 -28.96
N VAL A 484 -33.59 21.37 -28.12
CA VAL A 484 -34.19 22.70 -27.91
C VAL A 484 -33.95 23.60 -29.13
N PRO A 485 -34.84 24.55 -29.41
CA PRO A 485 -34.63 25.57 -30.47
C PRO A 485 -33.29 26.31 -30.25
N LEU A 486 -32.64 26.68 -31.37
CA LEU A 486 -31.30 27.29 -31.29
C LEU A 486 -31.29 28.65 -30.57
N ASP A 487 -32.39 29.38 -30.63
CA ASP A 487 -32.59 30.66 -29.95
C ASP A 487 -32.79 30.53 -28.44
N GLU A 488 -33.10 29.33 -27.97
CA GLU A 488 -33.14 28.99 -26.52
C GLU A 488 -31.80 28.48 -26.01
N VAL A 489 -30.83 28.17 -26.87
CA VAL A 489 -29.49 27.72 -26.47
C VAL A 489 -28.70 28.90 -25.93
N GLU A 490 -28.13 28.72 -24.73
CA GLU A 490 -27.31 29.74 -24.10
C GLU A 490 -26.07 30.06 -24.94
N SER A 491 -25.69 31.34 -25.01
CA SER A 491 -24.50 31.77 -25.76
C SER A 491 -23.20 31.25 -25.12
N VAL A 492 -22.17 31.03 -25.94
CA VAL A 492 -20.83 30.63 -25.48
C VAL A 492 -20.30 31.60 -24.42
N ASP A 493 -20.47 32.92 -24.63
CA ASP A 493 -20.02 33.95 -23.68
C ASP A 493 -20.68 33.83 -22.30
N SER A 494 -21.94 33.40 -22.27
CA SER A 494 -22.64 33.15 -21.00
C SER A 494 -22.15 31.85 -20.35
N ILE A 495 -21.91 30.79 -21.13
CA ILE A 495 -21.45 29.50 -20.65
C ILE A 495 -20.05 29.63 -20.05
N VAL A 496 -19.09 30.24 -20.75
CA VAL A 496 -17.68 30.34 -20.29
C VAL A 496 -17.53 31.16 -19.01
N LYS A 497 -18.43 32.09 -18.72
CA LYS A 497 -18.42 32.86 -17.46
C LYS A 497 -18.65 32.00 -16.20
N ARG A 498 -19.16 30.79 -16.36
CA ARG A 498 -19.37 29.84 -15.26
C ARG A 498 -18.19 28.91 -15.02
N PHE A 499 -17.20 28.90 -15.91
CA PHE A 499 -15.97 28.14 -15.74
C PHE A 499 -14.91 29.04 -15.14
N LYS A 500 -14.21 28.50 -14.17
CA LYS A 500 -13.05 29.15 -13.54
C LYS A 500 -12.05 28.11 -13.10
N THR A 501 -10.80 28.45 -13.09
CA THR A 501 -9.75 27.63 -12.47
C THR A 501 -9.81 27.76 -10.96
N ALA A 502 -9.42 26.70 -10.24
CA ALA A 502 -9.14 26.81 -8.82
C ALA A 502 -7.92 27.73 -8.60
N ALA A 503 -7.91 28.44 -7.47
CA ALA A 503 -6.72 29.18 -7.06
C ALA A 503 -5.57 28.22 -6.81
N MET A 504 -4.51 28.32 -7.61
CA MET A 504 -3.34 27.45 -7.52
C MET A 504 -2.08 28.30 -7.35
N SER A 505 -1.10 27.78 -6.62
CA SER A 505 0.17 28.47 -6.40
C SER A 505 1.04 28.48 -7.67
N TYR A 506 1.92 29.47 -7.75
CA TYR A 506 2.92 29.58 -8.83
C TYR A 506 3.84 28.33 -8.91
N GLY A 507 4.03 27.61 -7.80
CA GLY A 507 4.77 26.36 -7.80
C GLY A 507 4.04 25.16 -8.41
N ALA A 508 2.71 25.24 -8.56
CA ALA A 508 1.88 24.16 -9.12
C ALA A 508 1.54 24.38 -10.60
N LEU A 509 1.51 25.63 -11.03
CA LEU A 509 1.23 26.03 -12.42
C LEU A 509 2.35 26.92 -12.95
N SER A 510 2.60 26.86 -14.25
CA SER A 510 3.55 27.74 -14.93
C SER A 510 3.03 29.18 -15.02
N GLU A 511 3.92 30.10 -15.38
CA GLU A 511 3.60 31.51 -15.62
C GLU A 511 2.52 31.64 -16.71
N GLU A 512 2.69 30.91 -17.81
CA GLU A 512 1.76 30.92 -18.93
C GLU A 512 0.36 30.45 -18.53
N ALA A 513 0.26 29.47 -17.64
CA ALA A 513 -1.04 29.02 -17.15
C ALA A 513 -1.71 30.01 -16.18
N HIS A 514 -0.93 30.90 -15.56
CA HIS A 514 -1.47 32.01 -14.76
C HIS A 514 -1.88 33.23 -15.58
N GLU A 515 -1.26 33.42 -16.74
CA GLU A 515 -1.58 34.53 -17.65
C GLU A 515 -2.79 34.25 -18.53
N CYS A 516 -3.10 32.97 -18.82
CA CYS A 516 -4.30 32.56 -19.54
C CYS A 516 -5.57 32.74 -18.72
#